data_43a04e16711f52763e357e5f34d2cd8a
#
_entry.id   43a04e16711f52763e357e5f34d2cd8a
#
_cell.length_a   1.000
_cell.length_b   1.000
_cell.length_c   1.000
_cell.angle_alpha   90.00
_cell.angle_beta   90.00
_cell.angle_gamma   90.00
#
_symmetry.space_group_name_H-M   'P 1'
#
loop_
_entity.id
_entity.type
_entity.pdbx_description
1 polymer ?
#
loop_
_entity_poly.entity_id
_entity_poly.type
_entity_poly.pdbx_seq_one_letter_code
_entity_poly.pdbx_strand_id
1 'polypeptide(L)'
;IILYKYGGIYIDVDQESLKSFLHYDNMLNNDLLLVLNSRQDELSNGFIYVKNTENKYIKMCIINYVKLLLTNNIGACKIMKEILDNYQNKNEKIVLIQERPEKKLENCSTKDEFWKSFYIYNKNNEKIMKSRYDNYYSDRNTINNLVEFK
;
A
#
# COMPACT_ATOMS: atom_id res chain seq x y z
N ILE A 1 2.97 -10.17 -10.63
CA ILE A 1 3.76 -10.78 -11.73
C ILE A 1 4.46 -9.69 -12.57
N ILE A 2 3.75 -8.63 -13.01
CA ILE A 2 4.33 -7.56 -13.84
C ILE A 2 5.54 -6.93 -13.16
N LEU A 3 5.41 -6.47 -11.91
CA LEU A 3 6.51 -5.89 -11.15
C LEU A 3 7.70 -6.84 -10.96
N TYR A 4 7.45 -8.14 -10.83
CA TYR A 4 8.52 -9.14 -10.74
C TYR A 4 9.29 -9.25 -12.06
N LYS A 5 8.56 -9.25 -13.19
CA LYS A 5 9.16 -9.46 -14.51
C LYS A 5 9.87 -8.22 -15.06
N TYR A 6 9.33 -7.02 -14.79
CA TYR A 6 9.77 -5.80 -15.44
C TYR A 6 10.27 -4.72 -14.46
N GLY A 7 10.06 -4.89 -13.17
CA GLY A 7 10.24 -3.79 -12.20
C GLY A 7 9.20 -2.68 -12.42
N GLY A 8 9.52 -1.48 -11.95
CA GLY A 8 8.71 -0.28 -12.15
C GLY A 8 7.80 0.07 -10.99
N ILE A 9 6.76 0.83 -11.28
CA ILE A 9 5.82 1.36 -10.28
C ILE A 9 4.44 0.78 -10.56
N TYR A 10 3.80 0.26 -9.51
CA TYR A 10 2.38 -0.05 -9.47
C TYR A 10 1.64 1.01 -8.66
N ILE A 11 0.52 1.47 -9.17
CA ILE A 11 -0.35 2.44 -8.52
C ILE A 11 -1.80 2.00 -8.76
N ASP A 12 -2.60 1.96 -7.69
CA ASP A 12 -4.04 1.76 -7.79
C ASP A 12 -4.71 2.99 -8.43
N VAL A 13 -5.84 2.77 -9.08
CA VAL A 13 -6.59 3.82 -9.79
C VAL A 13 -7.18 4.89 -8.87
N ASP A 14 -7.28 4.59 -7.58
CA ASP A 14 -7.73 5.48 -6.52
C ASP A 14 -6.59 6.24 -5.81
N GLN A 15 -5.39 6.18 -6.37
CA GLN A 15 -4.24 6.96 -5.91
C GLN A 15 -3.99 8.16 -6.84
N GLU A 16 -3.81 9.34 -6.26
CA GLU A 16 -3.48 10.56 -6.99
C GLU A 16 -2.09 11.04 -6.62
N SER A 17 -1.18 11.12 -7.60
CA SER A 17 0.14 11.69 -7.36
C SER A 17 0.05 13.20 -7.21
N LEU A 18 0.60 13.73 -6.11
CA LEU A 18 0.66 15.17 -5.82
C LEU A 18 1.93 15.82 -6.34
N LYS A 19 2.94 15.01 -6.69
CA LYS A 19 4.23 15.48 -7.22
C LYS A 19 4.64 14.60 -8.39
N SER A 20 5.43 15.14 -9.30
CA SER A 20 6.06 14.33 -10.36
C SER A 20 6.94 13.24 -9.74
N PHE A 21 6.93 12.04 -10.31
CA PHE A 21 7.82 10.94 -9.87
C PHE A 21 9.29 11.29 -9.97
N LEU A 22 9.67 12.26 -10.79
CA LEU A 22 11.04 12.80 -10.86
C LEU A 22 11.47 13.45 -9.53
N HIS A 23 10.55 13.92 -8.70
CA HIS A 23 10.83 14.46 -7.37
C HIS A 23 10.98 13.37 -6.29
N TYR A 24 10.81 12.10 -6.68
CA TYR A 24 11.01 10.94 -5.80
C TYR A 24 12.41 10.32 -5.93
N ASP A 25 13.39 11.03 -6.53
CA ASP A 25 14.72 10.51 -6.85
C ASP A 25 15.39 9.79 -5.68
N ASN A 26 15.31 10.36 -4.47
CA ASN A 26 15.85 9.71 -3.28
C ASN A 26 15.11 8.41 -2.88
N MET A 27 13.86 8.24 -3.31
CA MET A 27 13.08 7.02 -3.07
C MET A 27 13.37 6.00 -4.16
N LEU A 28 13.46 6.44 -5.42
CA LEU A 28 13.73 5.58 -6.58
C LEU A 28 15.17 5.05 -6.62
N ASN A 29 16.08 5.59 -5.80
CA ASN A 29 17.43 5.07 -5.61
C ASN A 29 17.49 3.82 -4.71
N ASN A 30 16.37 3.38 -4.18
CA ASN A 30 16.26 2.16 -3.40
C ASN A 30 15.76 1.00 -4.27
N ASP A 31 15.97 -0.24 -3.82
CA ASP A 31 15.59 -1.42 -4.61
C ASP A 31 14.10 -1.69 -4.55
N LEU A 32 13.46 -1.35 -3.42
CA LEU A 32 12.06 -1.55 -3.17
C LEU A 32 11.49 -0.41 -2.32
N LEU A 33 10.29 0.06 -2.67
CA LEU A 33 9.54 0.98 -1.85
C LEU A 33 8.15 0.42 -1.61
N LEU A 34 7.78 0.34 -0.35
CA LEU A 34 6.50 -0.18 0.13
C LEU A 34 5.82 0.83 1.04
N VAL A 35 4.51 0.78 1.09
CA VAL A 35 3.69 1.67 1.91
C VAL A 35 3.14 0.91 3.11
N LEU A 36 3.40 1.40 4.32
CA LEU A 36 2.74 0.95 5.53
C LEU A 36 1.39 1.64 5.66
N ASN A 37 0.37 0.91 6.08
CA ASN A 37 -0.91 1.49 6.46
C ASN A 37 -0.76 2.37 7.72
N SER A 38 -1.80 3.11 8.08
CA SER A 38 -1.79 4.02 9.22
C SER A 38 -1.52 3.34 10.56
N ARG A 39 -1.86 2.06 10.71
CA ARG A 39 -1.64 1.25 11.92
C ARG A 39 -0.28 0.56 11.96
N GLN A 40 0.44 0.56 10.83
CA GLN A 40 1.74 -0.09 10.65
C GLN A 40 1.71 -1.63 10.81
N ASP A 41 0.54 -2.22 10.78
CA ASP A 41 0.32 -3.66 10.92
C ASP A 41 0.22 -4.38 9.57
N GLU A 42 -0.02 -3.64 8.49
CA GLU A 42 -0.12 -4.16 7.13
C GLU A 42 0.59 -3.27 6.12
N LEU A 43 0.91 -3.82 4.96
CA LEU A 43 1.36 -3.02 3.82
C LEU A 43 0.17 -2.66 2.93
N SER A 44 0.11 -1.40 2.52
CA SER A 44 -0.82 -0.97 1.47
C SER A 44 -0.33 -1.51 0.13
N ASN A 45 -1.21 -2.13 -0.63
CA ASN A 45 -0.92 -2.59 -2.00
C ASN A 45 -1.19 -1.51 -3.06
N GLY A 46 -1.71 -0.35 -2.66
CA GLY A 46 -2.06 0.74 -3.59
C GLY A 46 -0.88 1.44 -4.25
N PHE A 47 0.32 1.31 -3.69
CA PHE A 47 1.55 1.82 -4.28
C PHE A 47 2.73 0.91 -3.97
N ILE A 48 3.40 0.42 -5.00
CA ILE A 48 4.60 -0.43 -4.88
C ILE A 48 5.61 0.00 -5.95
N TYR A 49 6.85 0.28 -5.55
CA TYR A 49 7.96 0.47 -6.48
C TYR A 49 8.97 -0.65 -6.34
N VAL A 50 9.43 -1.16 -7.48
CA VAL A 50 10.45 -2.20 -7.59
C VAL A 50 11.47 -1.77 -8.64
N LYS A 51 12.72 -1.57 -8.23
CA LYS A 51 13.79 -1.10 -9.12
C LYS A 51 14.20 -2.14 -10.16
N ASN A 52 14.45 -3.35 -9.70
CA ASN A 52 15.05 -4.40 -10.51
C ASN A 52 14.05 -5.52 -10.79
N THR A 53 14.20 -6.13 -11.96
CA THR A 53 13.49 -7.38 -12.31
C THR A 53 13.88 -8.51 -11.34
N GLU A 54 13.05 -9.53 -11.24
CA GLU A 54 13.27 -10.74 -10.45
C GLU A 54 13.51 -10.46 -8.94
N ASN A 55 12.95 -9.36 -8.43
CA ASN A 55 13.06 -8.97 -7.03
C ASN A 55 12.61 -10.12 -6.12
N LYS A 56 13.48 -10.50 -5.17
CA LYS A 56 13.26 -11.67 -4.31
C LYS A 56 12.07 -11.51 -3.37
N TYR A 57 11.87 -10.34 -2.81
CA TYR A 57 10.72 -10.06 -1.95
C TYR A 57 9.40 -10.21 -2.74
N ILE A 58 9.32 -9.62 -3.93
CA ILE A 58 8.12 -9.75 -4.79
C ILE A 58 7.89 -11.20 -5.19
N LYS A 59 8.95 -11.97 -5.48
CA LYS A 59 8.84 -13.41 -5.73
C LYS A 59 8.21 -14.15 -4.54
N MET A 60 8.67 -13.86 -3.33
CA MET A 60 8.12 -14.46 -2.12
C MET A 60 6.64 -14.08 -1.91
N CYS A 61 6.27 -12.83 -2.17
CA CYS A 61 4.88 -12.39 -2.12
C CYS A 61 4.00 -13.18 -3.12
N ILE A 62 4.45 -13.34 -4.36
CA ILE A 62 3.72 -14.11 -5.39
C ILE A 62 3.52 -15.57 -4.94
N ILE A 63 4.58 -16.24 -4.50
CA ILE A 63 4.53 -17.65 -4.09
C ILE A 63 3.58 -17.84 -2.90
N ASN A 64 3.66 -16.96 -1.90
CA ASN A 64 2.81 -17.06 -0.71
C ASN A 64 1.36 -16.69 -1.02
N TYR A 65 1.12 -15.70 -1.90
CA TYR A 65 -0.22 -15.36 -2.35
C TYR A 65 -0.91 -16.52 -3.06
N VAL A 66 -0.19 -17.23 -3.94
CA VAL A 66 -0.73 -18.43 -4.62
C VAL A 66 -1.07 -19.52 -3.60
N LYS A 67 -0.23 -19.75 -2.61
CA LYS A 67 -0.52 -20.73 -1.54
C LYS A 67 -1.78 -20.38 -0.76
N LEU A 68 -2.02 -19.10 -0.53
CA LEU A 68 -3.15 -18.59 0.25
C LEU A 68 -4.46 -18.53 -0.51
N LEU A 69 -4.42 -18.33 -1.82
CA LEU A 69 -5.60 -18.52 -2.68
C LEU A 69 -6.14 -19.95 -2.55
N LEU A 70 -5.28 -20.90 -2.21
CA LEU A 70 -5.67 -22.32 -1.99
C LEU A 70 -6.17 -22.58 -0.56
N THR A 71 -5.95 -21.67 0.39
CA THR A 71 -6.25 -21.90 1.84
C THR A 71 -7.27 -20.95 2.45
N ASN A 72 -7.81 -20.02 1.70
CA ASN A 72 -8.99 -19.16 2.00
C ASN A 72 -8.94 -18.13 3.15
N ASN A 73 -7.79 -17.64 3.69
CA ASN A 73 -7.98 -16.93 4.95
C ASN A 73 -7.19 -15.65 5.28
N ILE A 74 -6.31 -15.11 4.46
CA ILE A 74 -5.57 -13.89 4.88
C ILE A 74 -5.46 -12.88 3.72
N GLY A 75 -5.69 -11.58 4.01
CA GLY A 75 -5.57 -10.50 3.02
C GLY A 75 -4.12 -10.35 2.51
N ALA A 76 -3.98 -10.02 1.22
CA ALA A 76 -2.67 -9.83 0.55
C ALA A 76 -1.75 -8.85 1.29
N CYS A 77 -2.30 -7.76 1.81
CA CYS A 77 -1.58 -6.70 2.53
C CYS A 77 -0.90 -7.21 3.80
N LYS A 78 -1.59 -8.04 4.58
CA LYS A 78 -1.05 -8.66 5.80
C LYS A 78 0.07 -9.64 5.48
N ILE A 79 -0.10 -10.45 4.45
CA ILE A 79 0.93 -11.41 4.01
C ILE A 79 2.19 -10.69 3.55
N MET A 80 2.05 -9.63 2.77
CA MET A 80 3.19 -8.82 2.35
C MET A 80 3.96 -8.30 3.57
N LYS A 81 3.28 -7.88 4.62
CA LYS A 81 3.90 -7.42 5.87
C LYS A 81 4.60 -8.56 6.62
N GLU A 82 3.97 -9.72 6.77
CA GLU A 82 4.56 -10.90 7.40
C GLU A 82 5.82 -11.38 6.67
N ILE A 83 5.81 -11.36 5.33
CA ILE A 83 6.99 -11.68 4.53
C ILE A 83 8.08 -10.66 4.78
N LEU A 84 7.75 -9.36 4.82
CA LEU A 84 8.73 -8.29 5.04
C LEU A 84 9.40 -8.43 6.42
N ASP A 85 8.63 -8.71 7.46
CA ASP A 85 9.14 -8.86 8.83
C ASP A 85 10.13 -10.03 8.97
N ASN A 86 9.98 -11.05 8.13
CA ASN A 86 10.86 -12.23 8.08
C ASN A 86 11.92 -12.13 6.97
N TYR A 87 11.96 -11.04 6.21
CA TYR A 87 12.84 -10.90 5.06
C TYR A 87 14.26 -10.52 5.48
N GLN A 88 15.20 -11.42 5.26
CA GLN A 88 16.59 -11.28 5.76
C GLN A 88 17.61 -10.84 4.70
N ASN A 89 17.18 -10.34 3.54
CA ASN A 89 18.13 -9.92 2.52
C ASN A 89 18.73 -8.53 2.84
N LYS A 90 19.87 -8.53 3.54
CA LYS A 90 20.59 -7.31 3.95
C LYS A 90 21.16 -6.49 2.78
N ASN A 91 21.24 -7.07 1.59
CA ASN A 91 21.80 -6.39 0.41
C ASN A 91 20.75 -5.57 -0.36
N GLU A 92 19.49 -5.71 -0.02
CA GLU A 92 18.39 -5.01 -0.68
C GLU A 92 17.94 -3.80 0.15
N LYS A 93 17.98 -2.63 -0.47
CA LYS A 93 17.57 -1.37 0.15
C LYS A 93 16.04 -1.23 0.06
N ILE A 94 15.35 -1.60 1.14
CA ILE A 94 13.91 -1.45 1.26
C ILE A 94 13.59 -0.14 1.99
N VAL A 95 12.74 0.68 1.37
CA VAL A 95 12.21 1.89 1.98
C VAL A 95 10.74 1.68 2.31
N LEU A 96 10.40 1.96 3.56
CA LEU A 96 9.01 2.02 4.02
C LEU A 96 8.59 3.49 4.12
N ILE A 97 7.50 3.82 3.49
CA ILE A 97 6.80 5.10 3.63
C ILE A 97 5.43 4.83 4.25
N GLN A 98 4.75 5.84 4.72
CA GLN A 98 3.54 5.65 5.51
C GLN A 98 2.33 6.30 4.85
N GLU A 99 1.25 5.53 4.73
CA GLU A 99 -0.08 6.05 4.47
C GLU A 99 -0.76 6.37 5.80
N ARG A 100 -1.27 7.59 5.94
CA ARG A 100 -1.98 8.01 7.15
C ARG A 100 -2.94 9.15 6.88
N PRO A 101 -3.97 9.31 7.72
CA PRO A 101 -4.85 10.45 7.64
C PRO A 101 -4.13 11.74 8.04
N GLU A 102 -4.47 12.84 7.39
CA GLU A 102 -4.07 14.18 7.80
C GLU A 102 -4.85 14.64 9.04
N LYS A 103 -6.14 14.27 9.09
CA LYS A 103 -7.04 14.61 10.19
C LYS A 103 -7.25 13.40 11.09
N LYS A 104 -7.36 13.64 12.39
CA LYS A 104 -7.82 12.62 13.32
C LYS A 104 -9.35 12.46 13.19
N LEU A 105 -9.86 11.25 13.41
CA LEU A 105 -11.29 10.96 13.30
C LEU A 105 -12.14 11.87 14.19
N GLU A 106 -11.65 12.19 15.39
CA GLU A 106 -12.31 13.11 16.34
C GLU A 106 -12.45 14.56 15.84
N ASN A 107 -11.64 14.95 14.85
CA ASN A 107 -11.62 16.28 14.24
C ASN A 107 -12.36 16.34 12.91
N CYS A 108 -13.07 15.27 12.54
CA CYS A 108 -13.85 15.20 11.31
C CYS A 108 -15.35 15.24 11.62
N SER A 109 -16.09 16.00 10.81
CA SER A 109 -17.55 16.10 10.95
C SER A 109 -18.26 14.81 10.51
N THR A 110 -17.62 14.04 9.62
CA THR A 110 -18.13 12.78 9.09
C THR A 110 -17.00 11.76 8.94
N LYS A 111 -17.36 10.46 8.92
CA LYS A 111 -16.40 9.40 8.57
C LYS A 111 -15.84 9.58 7.16
N ASP A 112 -16.65 10.06 6.23
CA ASP A 112 -16.25 10.34 4.86
C ASP A 112 -15.13 11.40 4.80
N GLU A 113 -15.26 12.48 5.56
CA GLU A 113 -14.21 13.50 5.69
C GLU A 113 -12.89 12.91 6.21
N PHE A 114 -12.96 12.01 7.19
CA PHE A 114 -11.78 11.31 7.69
C PHE A 114 -11.10 10.48 6.59
N TRP A 115 -11.86 9.66 5.84
CA TRP A 115 -11.31 8.82 4.79
C TRP A 115 -10.74 9.63 3.62
N LYS A 116 -11.32 10.78 3.29
CA LYS A 116 -10.80 11.71 2.28
C LYS A 116 -9.49 12.40 2.70
N SER A 117 -9.08 12.27 3.96
CA SER A 117 -7.87 12.90 4.49
C SER A 117 -6.63 12.00 4.44
N PHE A 118 -6.69 10.83 3.80
CA PHE A 118 -5.55 9.92 3.71
C PHE A 118 -4.56 10.34 2.64
N TYR A 119 -3.29 10.33 3.02
CA TYR A 119 -2.16 10.64 2.15
C TYR A 119 -1.02 9.67 2.41
N ILE A 120 -0.21 9.43 1.38
CA ILE A 120 1.09 8.77 1.51
C ILE A 120 2.14 9.85 1.74
N TYR A 121 2.96 9.66 2.76
CA TYR A 121 4.03 10.58 3.17
C TYR A 121 5.39 9.95 2.93
N ASN A 122 6.34 10.75 2.42
CA ASN A 122 7.73 10.36 2.33
C ASN A 122 8.43 10.40 3.71
N LYS A 123 9.72 10.04 3.75
CA LYS A 123 10.52 10.08 4.98
C LYS A 123 10.67 11.47 5.59
N ASN A 124 10.54 12.51 4.78
CA ASN A 124 10.62 13.91 5.22
C ASN A 124 9.26 14.45 5.69
N ASN A 125 8.27 13.57 5.81
CA ASN A 125 6.90 13.95 6.20
C ASN A 125 6.18 14.84 5.18
N GLU A 126 6.57 14.79 3.91
CA GLU A 126 5.89 15.50 2.83
C GLU A 126 4.83 14.60 2.21
N LYS A 127 3.67 15.17 1.90
CA LYS A 127 2.62 14.49 1.14
C LYS A 127 3.08 14.27 -0.30
N ILE A 128 3.07 13.04 -0.75
CA ILE A 128 3.49 12.66 -2.10
C ILE A 128 2.35 12.12 -2.94
N MET A 129 1.39 11.47 -2.30
CA MET A 129 0.19 10.95 -2.95
C MET A 129 -1.02 11.18 -2.07
N LYS A 130 -2.19 11.28 -2.69
CA LYS A 130 -3.48 11.28 -2.04
C LYS A 130 -4.18 9.96 -2.32
N SER A 131 -4.61 9.27 -1.28
CA SER A 131 -5.45 8.09 -1.40
C SER A 131 -6.92 8.54 -1.52
N ARG A 132 -7.55 8.21 -2.66
CA ARG A 132 -8.94 8.58 -2.93
C ARG A 132 -9.87 7.47 -2.48
N TYR A 133 -10.16 7.43 -1.21
CA TYR A 133 -11.18 6.51 -0.66
C TYR A 133 -12.63 6.97 -0.90
N ASP A 134 -12.83 8.04 -1.68
CA ASP A 134 -14.11 8.70 -1.90
C ASP A 134 -15.20 7.75 -2.42
N ASN A 135 -14.81 6.83 -3.31
CA ASN A 135 -15.76 5.89 -3.93
C ASN A 135 -15.81 4.53 -3.21
N TYR A 136 -14.75 4.16 -2.50
CA TYR A 136 -14.60 2.83 -1.92
C TYR A 136 -15.52 2.60 -0.72
N TYR A 137 -15.86 3.67 0.01
CA TYR A 137 -16.69 3.61 1.22
C TYR A 137 -18.19 3.88 0.96
N SER A 138 -18.54 4.64 -0.08
CA SER A 138 -19.92 4.72 -0.53
C SER A 138 -20.44 3.35 -0.96
N ASP A 139 -19.62 2.61 -1.70
CA ASP A 139 -19.97 1.27 -2.18
C ASP A 139 -19.93 0.23 -1.05
N ARG A 140 -18.99 0.33 -0.09
CA ARG A 140 -18.97 -0.55 1.09
C ARG A 140 -20.14 -0.34 2.04
N ASN A 141 -20.61 0.88 2.22
CA ASN A 141 -21.82 1.11 3.00
C ASN A 141 -23.05 0.50 2.31
N THR A 142 -23.09 0.51 0.99
CA THR A 142 -24.09 -0.20 0.20
C THR A 142 -23.94 -1.72 0.33
N ILE A 143 -22.70 -2.24 0.31
CA ILE A 143 -22.42 -3.67 0.47
C ILE A 143 -22.65 -4.13 1.92
N ASN A 144 -22.26 -3.34 2.93
CA ASN A 144 -22.52 -3.71 4.34
C ASN A 144 -24.01 -3.66 4.69
N ASN A 145 -24.80 -2.80 4.04
CA ASN A 145 -26.26 -2.83 4.14
C ASN A 145 -26.89 -4.02 3.38
N LEU A 146 -26.13 -4.64 2.47
CA LEU A 146 -26.54 -5.89 1.77
C LEU A 146 -26.03 -7.15 2.48
N VAL A 147 -25.07 -7.04 3.39
CA VAL A 147 -24.43 -8.17 4.12
C VAL A 147 -24.84 -8.20 5.60
N GLU A 148 -25.89 -7.51 6.01
CA GLU A 148 -26.67 -7.97 7.18
C GLU A 148 -27.46 -9.22 6.78
N PHE A 149 -26.73 -10.26 6.36
CA PHE A 149 -27.28 -11.60 6.29
C PHE A 149 -27.00 -12.30 7.61
N LYS A 150 -28.11 -12.62 8.24
CA LYS A 150 -28.31 -13.48 9.38
C LYS A 150 -27.50 -14.78 9.32
#